data_6a44bdc6abe5b5d43808fd31e09558cd
#
_entry.id   6a44bdc6abe5b5d43808fd31e09558cd
#
_cell.length_a   1.000
_cell.length_b   1.000
_cell.length_c   1.000
_cell.angle_alpha   90.00
_cell.angle_beta   90.00
_cell.angle_gamma   90.00
#
_symmetry.space_group_name_H-M   'P 1'
#
loop_
_entity.id
_entity.type
_entity.pdbx_description
1 polymer ?
#
loop_
_entity_poly.entity_id
_entity_poly.type
_entity_poly.pdbx_seq_one_letter_code
_entity_poly.pdbx_strand_id
1 'polypeptide(L)'
;MNILNWFYKKPNIPQRSLDDIKRVTKILFIDDIKFEVVEKISTNGWRQCSRVKDIEDLDHADVEKTHIFFVDIQGVGKKLNFPDEGLGLARALKEKYPSKAVILYSSEGKRDIFDNTLSIVDARIRKNADTYEFLKLTEKFANQAFSLDECIQRIQKLVKDETGEFLELSLIKTNLLKVQNKGEIDSDKVLKAFKVTAQSGSIIGTIIKTFLTHSVSP
;
A
#
# COMPACT_ATOMS: atom_id res chain seq x y z
N MET A 1 17.52 6.73 -46.33
CA MET A 1 17.51 7.50 -45.07
C MET A 1 16.09 7.43 -44.52
N ASN A 2 15.86 6.52 -43.55
CA ASN A 2 14.50 6.11 -43.08
C ASN A 2 13.95 7.12 -42.07
N ILE A 3 12.99 7.95 -42.51
CA ILE A 3 12.30 8.96 -41.71
C ILE A 3 11.20 8.33 -40.81
N LEU A 4 10.96 7.02 -40.90
CA LEU A 4 9.89 6.31 -40.21
C LEU A 4 10.16 5.89 -38.75
N ASN A 5 11.37 6.10 -38.23
CA ASN A 5 11.75 5.63 -36.89
C ASN A 5 11.57 6.65 -35.75
N TRP A 6 10.98 7.84 -36.05
CA TRP A 6 10.83 8.90 -35.07
C TRP A 6 9.49 8.87 -34.28
N PHE A 7 8.51 8.06 -34.71
CA PHE A 7 7.15 8.15 -34.17
C PHE A 7 6.76 7.08 -33.13
N TYR A 8 7.65 6.16 -32.76
CA TYR A 8 7.31 5.15 -31.72
C TYR A 8 8.30 5.18 -30.56
N LYS A 9 8.37 6.31 -29.82
CA LYS A 9 8.76 6.20 -28.41
C LYS A 9 7.63 5.45 -27.72
N LYS A 10 7.81 4.15 -27.47
CA LYS A 10 6.92 3.40 -26.57
C LYS A 10 6.82 4.21 -25.28
N PRO A 11 5.62 4.59 -24.84
CA PRO A 11 5.48 5.31 -23.58
C PRO A 11 6.12 4.47 -22.49
N ASN A 12 7.17 5.00 -21.90
CA ASN A 12 7.90 4.31 -20.84
C ASN A 12 7.24 4.70 -19.52
N ILE A 13 6.72 3.72 -18.78
CA ILE A 13 6.23 3.96 -17.43
C ILE A 13 7.48 4.13 -16.56
N PRO A 14 7.68 5.27 -15.89
CA PRO A 14 8.89 5.52 -15.11
C PRO A 14 8.99 4.54 -13.95
N GLN A 15 10.16 3.90 -13.80
CA GLN A 15 10.51 3.14 -12.61
C GLN A 15 11.11 4.08 -11.57
N ARG A 16 10.73 3.91 -10.31
CA ARG A 16 11.26 4.71 -9.20
C ARG A 16 12.53 4.09 -8.64
N SER A 17 13.48 4.92 -8.27
CA SER A 17 14.61 4.50 -7.45
C SER A 17 14.14 4.18 -6.02
N LEU A 18 14.90 3.39 -5.28
CA LEU A 18 14.62 3.11 -3.86
C LEU A 18 14.60 4.41 -3.03
N ASP A 19 15.46 5.37 -3.35
CA ASP A 19 15.51 6.66 -2.66
C ASP A 19 14.25 7.49 -2.90
N ASP A 20 13.69 7.45 -4.12
CA ASP A 20 12.41 8.07 -4.41
C ASP A 20 11.27 7.38 -3.67
N ILE A 21 11.27 6.05 -3.63
CA ILE A 21 10.29 5.26 -2.87
C ILE A 21 10.35 5.63 -1.39
N LYS A 22 11.55 5.68 -0.80
CA LYS A 22 11.73 6.09 0.61
C LYS A 22 11.19 7.50 0.87
N ARG A 23 11.42 8.42 -0.04
CA ARG A 23 11.00 9.81 0.08
C ARG A 23 9.49 10.00 0.06
N VAL A 24 8.77 9.21 -0.75
CA VAL A 24 7.33 9.37 -0.95
C VAL A 24 6.47 8.46 -0.07
N THR A 25 7.04 7.40 0.50
CA THR A 25 6.30 6.45 1.32
C THR A 25 5.92 7.08 2.66
N LYS A 26 4.61 7.15 2.94
CA LYS A 26 4.08 7.55 4.24
C LYS A 26 3.84 6.31 5.09
N ILE A 27 4.42 6.32 6.28
CA ILE A 27 4.37 5.24 7.26
C ILE A 27 3.75 5.79 8.54
N LEU A 28 2.73 5.14 9.05
CA LEU A 28 2.06 5.52 10.28
C LEU A 28 2.10 4.37 11.27
N PHE A 29 2.75 4.61 12.41
CA PHE A 29 2.68 3.76 13.58
C PHE A 29 1.51 4.22 14.45
N ILE A 30 0.66 3.29 14.87
CA ILE A 30 -0.44 3.52 15.79
C ILE A 30 -0.11 2.74 17.05
N ASP A 31 0.32 3.46 18.09
CA ASP A 31 0.84 2.91 19.34
C ASP A 31 0.63 3.95 20.45
N ASP A 32 -0.01 3.61 21.54
CA ASP A 32 -0.25 4.50 22.67
C ASP A 32 1.05 4.86 23.42
N ILE A 33 2.08 4.02 23.29
CA ILE A 33 3.41 4.20 23.89
C ILE A 33 4.43 4.65 22.83
N LYS A 34 5.42 5.45 23.23
CA LYS A 34 6.52 5.84 22.35
C LYS A 34 7.33 4.60 21.96
N PHE A 35 7.54 4.43 20.64
CA PHE A 35 8.27 3.29 20.07
C PHE A 35 9.49 3.78 19.29
N GLU A 36 10.69 3.44 19.75
CA GLU A 36 11.98 3.94 19.22
C GLU A 36 12.23 3.53 17.76
N VAL A 37 11.62 2.43 17.31
CA VAL A 37 11.76 1.95 15.92
C VAL A 37 11.29 3.01 14.91
N VAL A 38 10.32 3.83 15.28
CA VAL A 38 9.82 4.93 14.42
C VAL A 38 10.95 5.88 14.04
N GLU A 39 11.75 6.30 15.01
CA GLU A 39 12.89 7.19 14.81
C GLU A 39 13.99 6.51 13.98
N LYS A 40 14.28 5.23 14.29
CA LYS A 40 15.26 4.45 13.54
C LYS A 40 14.86 4.24 12.08
N ILE A 41 13.56 4.04 11.76
CA ILE A 41 13.06 3.96 10.40
C ILE A 41 13.24 5.32 9.70
N SER A 42 12.87 6.41 10.36
CA SER A 42 13.01 7.76 9.80
C SER A 42 14.47 8.11 9.47
N THR A 43 15.40 7.81 10.36
CA THR A 43 16.84 8.06 10.15
C THR A 43 17.45 7.17 9.07
N ASN A 44 16.84 6.02 8.74
CA ASN A 44 17.21 5.17 7.61
C ASN A 44 16.63 5.62 6.26
N GLY A 45 16.16 6.86 6.17
CA GLY A 45 15.74 7.49 4.92
C GLY A 45 14.24 7.49 4.67
N TRP A 46 13.42 6.82 5.51
CA TRP A 46 11.96 6.84 5.43
C TRP A 46 11.38 8.07 6.12
N ARG A 47 11.62 9.25 5.51
CA ARG A 47 11.40 10.57 6.14
C ARG A 47 9.96 10.86 6.53
N GLN A 48 8.99 10.19 5.92
CA GLN A 48 7.57 10.36 6.22
C GLN A 48 7.05 9.24 7.14
N CYS A 49 7.87 8.86 8.13
CA CYS A 49 7.50 7.92 9.20
C CYS A 49 7.09 8.71 10.43
N SER A 50 5.89 8.45 10.93
CA SER A 50 5.32 9.12 12.09
C SER A 50 4.57 8.15 13.01
N ARG A 51 4.21 8.61 14.21
CA ARG A 51 3.42 7.86 15.18
C ARG A 51 2.26 8.70 15.71
N VAL A 52 1.12 8.07 15.87
CA VAL A 52 -0.03 8.58 16.61
C VAL A 52 -0.38 7.64 17.76
N LYS A 53 -1.00 8.17 18.82
CA LYS A 53 -1.42 7.34 19.97
C LYS A 53 -2.59 6.44 19.64
N ASP A 54 -3.54 6.95 18.85
CA ASP A 54 -4.72 6.24 18.38
C ASP A 54 -5.37 7.02 17.24
N ILE A 55 -6.29 6.41 16.51
CA ILE A 55 -7.05 7.02 15.42
C ILE A 55 -8.48 7.29 15.88
N GLU A 56 -8.97 8.52 15.63
CA GLU A 56 -10.33 8.95 15.93
C GLU A 56 -11.26 8.85 14.72
N ASP A 57 -10.70 8.93 13.53
CA ASP A 57 -11.43 8.92 12.26
C ASP A 57 -10.59 8.22 11.19
N LEU A 58 -11.19 7.21 10.56
CA LEU A 58 -10.58 6.49 9.45
C LEU A 58 -10.51 7.33 8.16
N ASP A 59 -11.32 8.40 8.05
CA ASP A 59 -11.32 9.32 6.91
C ASP A 59 -10.37 10.52 7.10
N HIS A 60 -9.66 10.57 8.23
CA HIS A 60 -8.68 11.63 8.46
C HIS A 60 -7.60 11.64 7.38
N ALA A 61 -7.24 12.81 6.89
CA ALA A 61 -6.32 12.99 5.75
C ALA A 61 -4.96 12.29 5.92
N ASP A 62 -4.45 12.16 7.15
CA ASP A 62 -3.20 11.45 7.41
C ASP A 62 -3.36 9.92 7.28
N VAL A 63 -4.52 9.40 7.64
CA VAL A 63 -4.88 7.98 7.43
C VAL A 63 -5.04 7.70 5.94
N GLU A 64 -5.78 8.55 5.23
CA GLU A 64 -5.97 8.43 3.78
C GLU A 64 -4.67 8.48 2.99
N LYS A 65 -3.71 9.33 3.40
CA LYS A 65 -2.42 9.48 2.71
C LYS A 65 -1.38 8.44 3.12
N THR A 66 -1.62 7.66 4.17
CA THR A 66 -0.68 6.62 4.63
C THR A 66 -0.65 5.45 3.65
N HIS A 67 0.53 4.89 3.41
CA HIS A 67 0.75 3.73 2.54
C HIS A 67 0.96 2.45 3.35
N ILE A 68 1.59 2.56 4.52
CA ILE A 68 1.95 1.44 5.40
C ILE A 68 1.54 1.80 6.83
N PHE A 69 0.68 0.98 7.41
CA PHE A 69 0.30 1.06 8.81
C PHE A 69 1.02 -0.01 9.62
N PHE A 70 1.61 0.40 10.72
CA PHE A 70 2.02 -0.48 11.80
C PHE A 70 1.05 -0.25 12.96
N VAL A 71 0.30 -1.27 13.35
CA VAL A 71 -0.74 -1.18 14.38
C VAL A 71 -0.36 -2.03 15.56
N ASP A 72 -0.23 -1.41 16.74
CA ASP A 72 -0.09 -2.18 17.99
C ASP A 72 -1.40 -2.92 18.28
N ILE A 73 -1.32 -4.11 18.83
CA ILE A 73 -2.52 -4.89 19.19
C ILE A 73 -3.19 -4.32 20.41
N GLN A 74 -2.44 -3.77 21.36
CA GLN A 74 -2.96 -3.29 22.65
C GLN A 74 -2.92 -1.75 22.71
N GLY A 75 -3.89 -1.18 23.39
CA GLY A 75 -3.91 0.24 23.72
C GLY A 75 -4.46 1.16 22.64
N VAL A 76 -4.70 0.66 21.42
CA VAL A 76 -5.16 1.44 20.27
C VAL A 76 -6.51 0.95 19.74
N GLY A 77 -7.20 1.75 18.92
CA GLY A 77 -8.55 1.45 18.40
C GLY A 77 -9.66 1.76 19.42
N LYS A 78 -9.31 2.28 20.60
CA LYS A 78 -10.25 2.61 21.67
C LYS A 78 -11.12 3.81 21.33
N LYS A 79 -10.56 4.79 20.62
CA LYS A 79 -11.30 6.00 20.21
C LYS A 79 -12.40 5.69 19.18
N LEU A 80 -12.26 4.61 18.42
CA LEU A 80 -13.29 4.08 17.52
C LEU A 80 -14.13 2.96 18.14
N ASN A 81 -13.98 2.74 19.47
CA ASN A 81 -14.72 1.75 20.24
C ASN A 81 -14.58 0.31 19.71
N PHE A 82 -13.44 -0.07 19.17
CA PHE A 82 -13.18 -1.46 18.78
C PHE A 82 -12.98 -2.33 20.03
N PRO A 83 -13.81 -3.37 20.24
CA PRO A 83 -13.68 -4.25 21.42
C PRO A 83 -12.39 -5.05 21.40
N ASP A 84 -11.87 -5.35 20.19
CA ASP A 84 -10.62 -6.08 19.97
C ASP A 84 -9.42 -5.12 19.85
N GLU A 85 -9.58 -3.86 20.26
CA GLU A 85 -8.52 -2.84 20.22
C GLU A 85 -7.84 -2.76 18.85
N GLY A 86 -6.49 -2.89 18.80
CA GLY A 86 -5.72 -2.79 17.57
C GLY A 86 -6.05 -3.85 16.51
N LEU A 87 -6.59 -5.01 16.90
CA LEU A 87 -7.05 -6.02 15.92
C LEU A 87 -8.27 -5.52 15.16
N GLY A 88 -9.24 -4.95 15.86
CA GLY A 88 -10.43 -4.34 15.25
C GLY A 88 -10.05 -3.17 14.35
N LEU A 89 -9.14 -2.32 14.83
CA LEU A 89 -8.63 -1.20 14.04
C LEU A 89 -7.91 -1.67 12.77
N ALA A 90 -7.04 -2.67 12.86
CA ALA A 90 -6.31 -3.20 11.70
C ALA A 90 -7.27 -3.80 10.66
N ARG A 91 -8.31 -4.52 11.11
CA ARG A 91 -9.37 -5.04 10.24
C ARG A 91 -10.09 -3.90 9.52
N ALA A 92 -10.55 -2.89 10.24
CA ALA A 92 -11.24 -1.73 9.67
C ALA A 92 -10.38 -0.96 8.67
N LEU A 93 -9.08 -0.77 8.98
CA LEU A 93 -8.12 -0.17 8.03
C LEU A 93 -7.98 -1.00 6.76
N LYS A 94 -7.90 -2.33 6.87
CA LYS A 94 -7.75 -3.21 5.72
C LYS A 94 -9.02 -3.29 4.87
N GLU A 95 -10.19 -3.33 5.48
CA GLU A 95 -11.48 -3.29 4.78
C GLU A 95 -11.67 -1.97 4.04
N LYS A 96 -11.38 -0.84 4.71
CA LYS A 96 -11.52 0.48 4.09
C LYS A 96 -10.47 0.77 3.03
N TYR A 97 -9.24 0.32 3.24
CA TYR A 97 -8.09 0.59 2.39
C TYR A 97 -7.37 -0.70 1.94
N PRO A 98 -8.01 -1.55 1.14
CA PRO A 98 -7.48 -2.88 0.79
C PRO A 98 -6.17 -2.84 0.02
N SER A 99 -5.85 -1.71 -0.64
CA SER A 99 -4.59 -1.51 -1.35
C SER A 99 -3.41 -1.09 -0.47
N LYS A 100 -3.65 -0.69 0.78
CA LYS A 100 -2.60 -0.27 1.71
C LYS A 100 -2.09 -1.45 2.52
N ALA A 101 -0.84 -1.37 2.95
CA ALA A 101 -0.27 -2.38 3.82
C ALA A 101 -0.66 -2.12 5.28
N VAL A 102 -1.17 -3.16 5.95
CA VAL A 102 -1.47 -3.14 7.39
C VAL A 102 -0.68 -4.24 8.06
N ILE A 103 0.19 -3.85 8.99
CA ILE A 103 1.10 -4.72 9.72
C ILE A 103 0.76 -4.64 11.20
N LEU A 104 0.42 -5.77 11.79
CA LEU A 104 0.22 -5.86 13.24
C LEU A 104 1.55 -6.08 13.95
N TYR A 105 1.74 -5.45 15.10
CA TYR A 105 2.85 -5.75 15.98
C TYR A 105 2.43 -5.79 17.46
N SER A 106 3.12 -6.59 18.27
CA SER A 106 2.81 -6.75 19.70
C SER A 106 3.99 -7.21 20.52
N SER A 107 3.97 -6.86 21.80
CA SER A 107 4.99 -7.26 22.79
C SER A 107 4.92 -8.73 23.15
N GLU A 108 3.77 -9.38 23.07
CA GLU A 108 3.57 -10.75 23.55
C GLU A 108 3.08 -11.70 22.46
N GLY A 109 3.67 -12.89 22.50
CA GLY A 109 3.30 -14.00 21.64
C GLY A 109 2.03 -14.73 22.12
N LYS A 110 0.90 -14.05 22.16
CA LYS A 110 -0.41 -14.73 22.23
C LYS A 110 -0.66 -15.40 20.89
N ARG A 111 -0.15 -16.61 20.74
CA ARG A 111 -0.19 -17.39 19.50
C ARG A 111 -1.61 -17.54 18.94
N ASP A 112 -2.59 -17.78 19.81
CA ASP A 112 -3.95 -18.16 19.40
C ASP A 112 -4.75 -16.98 18.81
N ILE A 113 -4.52 -15.74 19.26
CA ILE A 113 -5.15 -14.54 18.70
C ILE A 113 -4.53 -14.18 17.35
N PHE A 114 -3.25 -14.52 17.16
CA PHE A 114 -2.51 -14.20 15.94
C PHE A 114 -2.89 -15.07 14.74
N ASP A 115 -3.28 -16.33 14.93
CA ASP A 115 -3.44 -17.25 13.81
C ASP A 115 -4.68 -16.96 12.97
N ASN A 116 -5.75 -16.45 13.57
CA ASN A 116 -6.98 -16.07 12.87
C ASN A 116 -6.90 -14.70 12.18
N THR A 117 -5.93 -13.86 12.50
CA THR A 117 -5.78 -12.50 11.94
C THR A 117 -4.87 -12.43 10.71
N LEU A 118 -4.09 -13.48 10.42
CA LEU A 118 -3.22 -13.52 9.23
C LEU A 118 -3.99 -13.45 7.90
N SER A 119 -5.26 -13.86 7.90
CA SER A 119 -6.11 -13.72 6.70
C SER A 119 -6.55 -12.28 6.44
N ILE A 120 -6.37 -11.37 7.40
CA ILE A 120 -6.92 -10.01 7.35
C ILE A 120 -5.84 -8.96 7.13
N VAL A 121 -4.60 -9.17 7.65
CA VAL A 121 -3.50 -8.20 7.57
C VAL A 121 -2.38 -8.71 6.66
N ASP A 122 -1.55 -7.79 6.19
CA ASP A 122 -0.49 -8.12 5.22
C ASP A 122 0.76 -8.74 5.86
N ALA A 123 1.01 -8.44 7.14
CA ALA A 123 2.11 -9.04 7.92
C ALA A 123 1.91 -8.87 9.43
N ARG A 124 2.73 -9.59 10.17
CA ARG A 124 2.89 -9.46 11.62
C ARG A 124 4.36 -9.43 11.98
N ILE A 125 4.68 -8.70 13.04
CA ILE A 125 6.03 -8.62 13.58
C ILE A 125 5.94 -8.51 15.11
N ARG A 126 6.94 -9.03 15.81
CA ARG A 126 7.05 -8.86 17.27
C ARG A 126 7.56 -7.45 17.58
N LYS A 127 7.04 -6.82 18.63
CA LYS A 127 7.48 -5.48 19.05
C LYS A 127 8.97 -5.45 19.47
N ASN A 128 9.48 -6.57 19.99
CA ASN A 128 10.89 -6.77 20.35
C ASN A 128 11.75 -7.33 19.19
N ALA A 129 11.23 -7.38 17.97
CA ALA A 129 12.02 -7.76 16.81
C ALA A 129 13.12 -6.72 16.53
N ASP A 130 14.16 -7.15 15.84
CA ASP A 130 15.23 -6.25 15.42
C ASP A 130 14.68 -5.13 14.50
N THR A 131 15.24 -3.93 14.65
CA THR A 131 14.92 -2.79 13.78
C THR A 131 15.09 -3.14 12.30
N TYR A 132 16.03 -4.00 11.97
CA TYR A 132 16.25 -4.46 10.60
C TYR A 132 15.03 -5.21 10.03
N GLU A 133 14.33 -6.00 10.85
CA GLU A 133 13.10 -6.68 10.39
C GLU A 133 11.97 -5.68 10.08
N PHE A 134 11.84 -4.62 10.88
CA PHE A 134 10.89 -3.52 10.57
C PHE A 134 11.26 -2.80 9.28
N LEU A 135 12.54 -2.50 9.07
CA LEU A 135 13.04 -1.89 7.83
C LEU A 135 12.76 -2.78 6.62
N LYS A 136 12.98 -4.09 6.75
CA LYS A 136 12.74 -5.07 5.69
C LYS A 136 11.26 -5.16 5.30
N LEU A 137 10.34 -5.15 6.28
CA LEU A 137 8.90 -5.10 6.02
C LEU A 137 8.51 -3.76 5.37
N THR A 138 9.04 -2.66 5.87
CA THR A 138 8.80 -1.32 5.30
C THR A 138 9.22 -1.28 3.83
N GLU A 139 10.43 -1.73 3.49
CA GLU A 139 10.93 -1.77 2.13
C GLU A 139 10.09 -2.67 1.22
N LYS A 140 9.75 -3.87 1.71
CA LYS A 140 8.87 -4.81 0.99
C LYS A 140 7.55 -4.15 0.60
N PHE A 141 6.83 -3.57 1.55
CA PHE A 141 5.51 -3.01 1.28
C PHE A 141 5.56 -1.67 0.55
N ALA A 142 6.61 -0.89 0.71
CA ALA A 142 6.85 0.29 -0.10
C ALA A 142 7.09 -0.08 -1.57
N ASN A 143 7.92 -1.09 -1.82
CA ASN A 143 8.12 -1.61 -3.17
C ASN A 143 6.81 -2.13 -3.78
N GLN A 144 5.99 -2.85 -3.02
CA GLN A 144 4.66 -3.28 -3.48
C GLN A 144 3.74 -2.13 -3.87
N ALA A 145 3.84 -0.99 -3.17
CA ALA A 145 3.02 0.18 -3.47
C ALA A 145 3.52 0.97 -4.69
N PHE A 146 4.83 1.03 -4.90
CA PHE A 146 5.47 1.95 -5.85
C PHE A 146 6.28 1.29 -6.97
N SER A 147 6.55 -0.02 -6.92
CA SER A 147 7.18 -0.76 -8.02
C SER A 147 6.16 -1.03 -9.13
N LEU A 148 6.57 -0.80 -10.37
CA LEU A 148 5.74 -1.10 -11.53
C LEU A 148 5.42 -2.59 -11.62
N ASP A 149 6.40 -3.44 -11.39
CA ASP A 149 6.23 -4.89 -11.52
C ASP A 149 5.27 -5.43 -10.43
N GLU A 150 5.39 -4.94 -9.19
CA GLU A 150 4.46 -5.27 -8.12
C GLU A 150 3.05 -4.71 -8.37
N CYS A 151 2.94 -3.48 -8.88
CA CYS A 151 1.66 -2.89 -9.30
C CYS A 151 0.96 -3.79 -10.33
N ILE A 152 1.69 -4.25 -11.33
CA ILE A 152 1.18 -5.13 -12.39
C ILE A 152 0.75 -6.50 -11.82
N GLN A 153 1.57 -7.11 -10.97
CA GLN A 153 1.26 -8.40 -10.34
C GLN A 153 -0.01 -8.32 -9.46
N ARG A 154 -0.15 -7.25 -8.69
CA ARG A 154 -1.35 -7.01 -7.86
C ARG A 154 -2.60 -6.84 -8.71
N ILE A 155 -2.53 -6.10 -9.81
CA ILE A 155 -3.65 -5.96 -10.76
C ILE A 155 -3.99 -7.30 -11.40
N GLN A 156 -2.97 -8.06 -11.86
CA GLN A 156 -3.16 -9.38 -12.45
C GLN A 156 -3.88 -10.33 -11.47
N LYS A 157 -3.44 -10.34 -10.21
CA LYS A 157 -4.08 -11.16 -9.17
C LYS A 157 -5.54 -10.77 -8.96
N LEU A 158 -5.84 -9.46 -8.79
CA LEU A 158 -7.21 -8.99 -8.59
C LEU A 158 -8.14 -9.36 -9.75
N VAL A 159 -7.68 -9.19 -11.00
CA VAL A 159 -8.47 -9.57 -12.17
C VAL A 159 -8.71 -11.08 -12.20
N LYS A 160 -7.67 -11.88 -11.96
CA LYS A 160 -7.78 -13.33 -11.92
C LYS A 160 -8.75 -13.81 -10.84
N ASP A 161 -8.64 -13.27 -9.63
CA ASP A 161 -9.50 -13.67 -8.50
C ASP A 161 -10.97 -13.32 -8.74
N GLU A 162 -11.26 -12.26 -9.49
CA GLU A 162 -12.63 -11.84 -9.79
C GLU A 162 -13.21 -12.52 -11.04
N THR A 163 -12.44 -12.56 -12.13
CA THR A 163 -12.95 -12.98 -13.44
C THR A 163 -12.57 -14.41 -13.83
N GLY A 164 -11.58 -14.99 -13.14
CA GLY A 164 -10.94 -16.25 -13.52
C GLY A 164 -9.96 -16.09 -14.71
N GLU A 165 -9.90 -14.92 -15.35
CA GLU A 165 -9.02 -14.68 -16.51
C GLU A 165 -7.60 -14.33 -16.06
N PHE A 166 -6.60 -14.92 -16.71
CA PHE A 166 -5.19 -14.59 -16.53
C PHE A 166 -4.76 -13.58 -17.60
N LEU A 167 -4.58 -12.30 -17.20
CA LEU A 167 -4.12 -11.27 -18.12
C LEU A 167 -2.60 -11.31 -18.29
N GLU A 168 -2.13 -11.26 -19.52
CA GLU A 168 -0.71 -11.10 -19.85
C GLU A 168 -0.16 -9.76 -19.31
N LEU A 169 1.07 -9.78 -18.75
CA LEU A 169 1.71 -8.59 -18.18
C LEU A 169 1.81 -7.44 -19.19
N SER A 170 2.05 -7.74 -20.46
CA SER A 170 2.08 -6.77 -21.55
C SER A 170 0.75 -6.08 -21.77
N LEU A 171 -0.36 -6.81 -21.63
CA LEU A 171 -1.71 -6.27 -21.73
C LEU A 171 -2.03 -5.37 -20.54
N ILE A 172 -1.63 -5.77 -19.33
CA ILE A 172 -1.80 -4.94 -18.13
C ILE A 172 -1.02 -3.63 -18.29
N LYS A 173 0.24 -3.66 -18.73
CA LYS A 173 1.04 -2.46 -19.03
C LYS A 173 0.33 -1.55 -20.05
N THR A 174 -0.19 -2.13 -21.11
CA THR A 174 -0.94 -1.38 -22.13
C THR A 174 -2.21 -0.74 -21.55
N ASN A 175 -2.94 -1.44 -20.71
CA ASN A 175 -4.14 -0.93 -20.07
C ASN A 175 -3.83 0.16 -19.02
N LEU A 176 -2.73 0.03 -18.27
CA LEU A 176 -2.23 1.08 -17.38
C LEU A 176 -2.01 2.40 -18.14
N LEU A 177 -1.38 2.34 -19.32
CA LEU A 177 -1.16 3.52 -20.16
C LEU A 177 -2.45 4.13 -20.67
N LYS A 178 -3.48 3.32 -20.96
CA LYS A 178 -4.80 3.81 -21.43
C LYS A 178 -5.58 4.51 -20.32
N VAL A 179 -5.47 4.05 -19.07
CA VAL A 179 -6.17 4.67 -17.94
C VAL A 179 -5.43 5.86 -17.36
N GLN A 180 -4.14 5.99 -17.67
CA GLN A 180 -3.33 7.13 -17.26
C GLN A 180 -3.82 8.38 -17.98
N ASN A 181 -4.53 9.23 -17.29
CA ASN A 181 -4.86 10.59 -17.74
C ASN A 181 -4.06 11.61 -16.92
N LYS A 182 -3.85 12.81 -17.48
CA LYS A 182 -3.10 13.95 -16.93
C LYS A 182 -3.45 14.31 -15.47
N GLY A 183 -3.17 13.39 -14.53
CA GLY A 183 -3.37 13.57 -13.08
C GLY A 183 -4.63 12.94 -12.50
N GLU A 184 -5.59 12.47 -13.28
CA GLU A 184 -6.79 11.79 -12.77
C GLU A 184 -6.93 10.40 -13.37
N ILE A 185 -7.26 9.43 -12.52
CA ILE A 185 -7.59 8.06 -12.92
C ILE A 185 -9.09 8.02 -13.17
N ASP A 186 -9.46 7.80 -14.42
CA ASP A 186 -10.86 7.64 -14.85
C ASP A 186 -11.34 6.23 -14.48
N SER A 187 -12.25 6.16 -13.51
CA SER A 187 -12.82 4.89 -13.03
C SER A 187 -13.48 4.08 -14.13
N ASP A 188 -14.20 4.74 -15.06
CA ASP A 188 -14.86 4.05 -16.17
C ASP A 188 -13.85 3.42 -17.14
N LYS A 189 -12.72 4.07 -17.34
CA LYS A 189 -11.62 3.49 -18.13
C LYS A 189 -10.98 2.30 -17.42
N VAL A 190 -10.85 2.35 -16.09
CA VAL A 190 -10.35 1.19 -15.30
C VAL A 190 -11.30 0.01 -15.46
N LEU A 191 -12.61 0.20 -15.23
CA LEU A 191 -13.63 -0.84 -15.38
C LEU A 191 -13.61 -1.48 -16.77
N LYS A 192 -13.60 -0.65 -17.82
CA LYS A 192 -13.57 -1.11 -19.21
C LYS A 192 -12.27 -1.80 -19.60
N ALA A 193 -11.11 -1.26 -19.13
CA ALA A 193 -9.80 -1.79 -19.50
C ALA A 193 -9.51 -3.16 -18.87
N PHE A 194 -9.98 -3.38 -17.63
CA PHE A 194 -9.72 -4.60 -16.87
C PHE A 194 -10.94 -5.53 -16.76
N LYS A 195 -12.12 -5.11 -17.24
CA LYS A 195 -13.40 -5.88 -17.23
C LYS A 195 -13.78 -6.37 -15.82
N VAL A 196 -13.62 -5.53 -14.84
CA VAL A 196 -13.86 -5.82 -13.42
C VAL A 196 -15.07 -5.09 -12.88
N THR A 197 -15.57 -5.50 -11.71
CA THR A 197 -16.67 -4.80 -11.02
C THR A 197 -16.23 -3.44 -10.49
N ALA A 198 -17.18 -2.63 -10.04
CA ALA A 198 -16.90 -1.31 -9.45
C ALA A 198 -15.97 -1.41 -8.23
N GLN A 199 -16.12 -2.46 -7.41
CA GLN A 199 -15.27 -2.67 -6.22
C GLN A 199 -13.81 -2.92 -6.60
N SER A 200 -13.54 -3.92 -7.45
CA SER A 200 -12.17 -4.21 -7.89
C SER A 200 -11.60 -3.11 -8.76
N GLY A 201 -12.44 -2.43 -9.55
CA GLY A 201 -12.04 -1.26 -10.32
C GLY A 201 -11.57 -0.11 -9.45
N SER A 202 -12.22 0.14 -8.30
CA SER A 202 -11.80 1.13 -7.30
C SER A 202 -10.44 0.77 -6.68
N ILE A 203 -10.23 -0.51 -6.33
CA ILE A 203 -8.95 -0.99 -5.78
C ILE A 203 -7.83 -0.83 -6.83
N ILE A 204 -8.07 -1.25 -8.06
CA ILE A 204 -7.12 -1.10 -9.19
C ILE A 204 -6.82 0.38 -9.43
N GLY A 205 -7.83 1.23 -9.46
CA GLY A 205 -7.68 2.68 -9.58
C GLY A 205 -6.80 3.26 -8.50
N THR A 206 -6.97 2.83 -7.24
CA THR A 206 -6.13 3.26 -6.10
C THR A 206 -4.68 2.78 -6.25
N ILE A 207 -4.46 1.53 -6.67
CA ILE A 207 -3.12 1.00 -6.94
C ILE A 207 -2.42 1.83 -8.02
N ILE A 208 -3.10 2.09 -9.13
CA ILE A 208 -2.58 2.89 -10.25
C ILE A 208 -2.29 4.32 -9.79
N LYS A 209 -3.24 4.94 -9.08
CA LYS A 209 -3.08 6.30 -8.56
C LYS A 209 -1.87 6.40 -7.63
N THR A 210 -1.72 5.49 -6.68
CA THR A 210 -0.58 5.45 -5.75
C THR A 210 0.74 5.32 -6.52
N PHE A 211 0.78 4.46 -7.52
CA PHE A 211 1.96 4.29 -8.37
C PHE A 211 2.28 5.55 -9.19
N LEU A 212 1.27 6.20 -9.80
CA LEU A 212 1.47 7.30 -10.74
C LEU A 212 1.59 8.69 -10.09
N THR A 213 0.87 8.98 -9.00
CA THR A 213 0.73 10.33 -8.43
C THR A 213 2.07 10.95 -7.98
N HIS A 214 3.11 10.16 -7.81
CA HIS A 214 4.42 10.65 -7.41
C HIS A 214 5.46 10.49 -8.53
N SER A 215 5.04 10.20 -9.76
CA SER A 215 5.96 10.00 -10.90
C SER A 215 6.37 11.31 -11.59
N VAL A 216 5.95 12.47 -11.07
CA VAL A 216 6.29 13.77 -11.65
C VAL A 216 6.79 14.70 -10.57
N SER A 217 8.09 14.74 -10.39
CA SER A 217 8.83 15.98 -10.07
C SER A 217 10.09 15.94 -10.90
N PRO A 218 10.32 17.00 -11.69
CA PRO A 218 11.53 17.14 -12.48
C PRO A 218 12.77 17.24 -11.61
#